data_d8688bfde0a09a194bfd70bfbffa58d7
#
_entry.id   d8688bfde0a09a194bfd70bfbffa58d7
#
_cell.length_a   1.000
_cell.length_b   1.000
_cell.length_c   1.000
_cell.angle_alpha   90.00
_cell.angle_beta   90.00
_cell.angle_gamma   90.00
#
_symmetry.space_group_name_H-M   'P 1'
#
loop_
_entity.id
_entity.type
_entity.pdbx_description
1 polymer ?
#
loop_
_entity_poly.entity_id
_entity_poly.type
_entity_poly.pdbx_seq_one_letter_code
_entity_poly.pdbx_strand_id
1 'polypeptide(L)'
;MVKINFDGTLFSKEKKFGIGMVVKDDNGSVLASCTKSLSQAYSAVEIESMTATMALSFAHYIGITQAILEGDSLAMIKALKEDVHSLAPTSLLIEDVRMLSQNFDQLLYSHTKREGNSVAHSLIRY
;
A
#
# COMPACT_ATOMS: atom_id res chain seq x y z
N MET A 1 -4.58 -17.16 -1.89
CA MET A 1 -3.57 -16.09 -1.90
C MET A 1 -4.04 -14.95 -1.01
N VAL A 2 -3.20 -14.44 -0.14
CA VAL A 2 -3.59 -13.36 0.75
C VAL A 2 -3.69 -12.03 0.00
N LYS A 3 -4.52 -11.12 0.52
CA LYS A 3 -4.62 -9.74 0.02
C LYS A 3 -3.99 -8.80 1.01
N ILE A 4 -3.19 -7.86 0.51
CA ILE A 4 -2.58 -6.80 1.28
C ILE A 4 -3.27 -5.50 0.85
N ASN A 5 -4.15 -4.98 1.70
CA ASN A 5 -4.82 -3.70 1.48
C ASN A 5 -4.04 -2.60 2.19
N PHE A 6 -3.82 -1.48 1.52
CA PHE A 6 -3.10 -0.34 2.08
C PHE A 6 -3.83 0.96 1.79
N ASP A 7 -3.66 1.95 2.67
CA ASP A 7 -4.24 3.28 2.51
C ASP A 7 -3.43 4.30 3.29
N GLY A 8 -3.43 5.53 2.78
CA GLY A 8 -2.83 6.68 3.45
C GLY A 8 -3.86 7.79 3.57
N THR A 9 -3.84 8.52 4.68
CA THR A 9 -4.76 9.64 4.88
C THR A 9 -4.06 10.84 5.50
N LEU A 10 -4.58 12.01 5.19
CA LEU A 10 -4.07 13.29 5.71
C LEU A 10 -5.01 13.78 6.82
N PHE A 11 -4.44 14.03 8.00
CA PHE A 11 -5.13 14.71 9.10
C PHE A 11 -4.79 16.19 9.04
N SER A 12 -5.62 16.98 8.33
CA SER A 12 -5.32 18.36 7.97
C SER A 12 -5.20 19.31 9.17
N LYS A 13 -5.91 19.04 10.26
CA LYS A 13 -5.89 19.89 11.45
C LYS A 13 -4.59 19.83 12.25
N GLU A 14 -3.86 18.72 12.14
CA GLU A 14 -2.67 18.47 12.94
C GLU A 14 -1.40 18.38 12.09
N LYS A 15 -1.50 18.56 10.77
CA LYS A 15 -0.42 18.37 9.80
C LYS A 15 0.24 16.99 9.95
N LYS A 16 -0.56 15.99 10.29
CA LYS A 16 -0.11 14.61 10.44
C LYS A 16 -0.69 13.75 9.34
N PHE A 17 0.06 12.72 8.97
CA PHE A 17 -0.34 11.72 8.00
C PHE A 17 -0.43 10.37 8.69
N GLY A 18 -1.46 9.60 8.37
CA GLY A 18 -1.56 8.22 8.79
C GLY A 18 -1.42 7.30 7.61
N ILE A 19 -0.69 6.21 7.78
CA ILE A 19 -0.61 5.14 6.80
C ILE A 19 -0.97 3.83 7.48
N GLY A 20 -1.62 2.94 6.74
CA GLY A 20 -2.05 1.67 7.30
C GLY A 20 -2.14 0.58 6.25
N MET A 21 -2.01 -0.66 6.72
CA MET A 21 -2.16 -1.84 5.88
C MET A 21 -2.84 -2.96 6.65
N VAL A 22 -3.52 -3.83 5.92
CA VAL A 22 -4.20 -5.00 6.45
C VAL A 22 -3.89 -6.19 5.55
N VAL A 23 -3.51 -7.31 6.13
CA VAL A 23 -3.36 -8.57 5.41
C VAL A 23 -4.59 -9.44 5.70
N LYS A 24 -5.28 -9.88 4.65
CA LYS A 24 -6.48 -10.70 4.74
C LYS A 24 -6.25 -12.03 4.03
N ASP A 25 -6.88 -13.09 4.55
CA ASP A 25 -6.92 -14.37 3.87
C ASP A 25 -8.01 -14.40 2.77
N ASP A 26 -8.18 -15.55 2.12
CA ASP A 26 -9.16 -15.74 1.04
C ASP A 26 -10.61 -15.57 1.53
N ASN A 27 -10.86 -15.72 2.82
CA ASN A 27 -12.18 -15.56 3.42
C ASN A 27 -12.43 -14.14 3.94
N GLY A 28 -11.46 -13.23 3.75
CA GLY A 28 -11.56 -11.87 4.24
C GLY A 28 -11.22 -11.68 5.71
N SER A 29 -10.73 -12.72 6.38
CA SER A 29 -10.30 -12.63 7.77
C SER A 29 -8.95 -11.90 7.88
N VAL A 30 -8.85 -10.99 8.83
CA VAL A 30 -7.62 -10.22 9.05
C VAL A 30 -6.58 -11.10 9.72
N LEU A 31 -5.44 -11.30 9.06
CA LEU A 31 -4.31 -12.05 9.59
C LEU A 31 -3.32 -11.15 10.32
N ALA A 32 -3.14 -9.92 9.84
CA ALA A 32 -2.20 -8.96 10.39
C ALA A 32 -2.59 -7.55 9.96
N SER A 33 -2.15 -6.56 10.73
CA SER A 33 -2.34 -5.15 10.38
C SER A 33 -1.18 -4.33 10.94
N CYS A 34 -0.94 -3.18 10.33
CA CYS A 34 0.08 -2.24 10.77
C CYS A 34 -0.38 -0.83 10.46
N THR A 35 -0.15 0.10 11.40
CA THR A 35 -0.43 1.51 11.19
C THR A 35 0.78 2.32 11.62
N LYS A 36 0.99 3.47 10.98
CA LYS A 36 2.07 4.37 11.31
C LYS A 36 1.62 5.82 11.12
N SER A 37 1.99 6.68 12.05
CA SER A 37 1.80 8.13 11.93
C SER A 37 3.06 8.78 11.40
N LEU A 38 2.91 9.70 10.48
CA LEU A 38 4.00 10.47 9.91
C LEU A 38 3.82 11.94 10.27
N SER A 39 4.91 12.62 10.64
CA SER A 39 4.89 14.02 11.07
C SER A 39 5.28 15.00 9.97
N GLN A 40 5.75 14.53 8.81
CA GLN A 40 6.17 15.37 7.71
C GLN A 40 5.07 15.52 6.66
N ALA A 41 5.07 16.65 5.97
CA ALA A 41 4.14 16.90 4.87
C ALA A 41 4.66 16.23 3.59
N TYR A 42 3.85 15.34 3.05
CA TYR A 42 4.13 14.64 1.79
C TYR A 42 2.97 14.86 0.82
N SER A 43 3.24 14.75 -0.48
CA SER A 43 2.17 14.73 -1.47
C SER A 43 1.34 13.45 -1.35
N ALA A 44 0.13 13.46 -1.92
CA ALA A 44 -0.72 12.27 -1.92
C ALA A 44 -0.04 11.07 -2.58
N VAL A 45 0.69 11.29 -3.67
CA VAL A 45 1.43 10.23 -4.37
C VAL A 45 2.55 9.66 -3.49
N GLU A 46 3.28 10.53 -2.79
CA GLU A 46 4.34 10.10 -1.88
C GLU A 46 3.77 9.25 -0.73
N ILE A 47 2.65 9.67 -0.14
CA ILE A 47 1.98 8.92 0.93
C ILE A 47 1.54 7.54 0.45
N GLU A 48 0.92 7.46 -0.72
CA GLU A 48 0.47 6.19 -1.30
C GLU A 48 1.65 5.25 -1.55
N SER A 49 2.74 5.77 -2.12
CA SER A 49 3.94 4.98 -2.39
C SER A 49 4.63 4.53 -1.10
N MET A 50 4.74 5.40 -0.11
CA MET A 50 5.29 5.05 1.21
C MET A 50 4.46 3.98 1.90
N THR A 51 3.13 4.08 1.79
CA THR A 51 2.22 3.10 2.38
C THR A 51 2.37 1.73 1.70
N ALA A 52 2.49 1.71 0.38
CA ALA A 52 2.71 0.48 -0.37
C ALA A 52 4.05 -0.17 -0.01
N THR A 53 5.13 0.63 0.10
CA THR A 53 6.43 0.09 0.50
C THR A 53 6.41 -0.46 1.93
N MET A 54 5.75 0.22 2.85
CA MET A 54 5.56 -0.28 4.20
C MET A 54 4.79 -1.60 4.21
N ALA A 55 3.70 -1.67 3.44
CA ALA A 55 2.86 -2.85 3.35
C ALA A 55 3.64 -4.07 2.84
N LEU A 56 4.42 -3.90 1.78
CA LEU A 56 5.23 -4.98 1.22
C LEU A 56 6.37 -5.39 2.16
N SER A 57 7.03 -4.43 2.79
CA SER A 57 8.10 -4.71 3.75
C SER A 57 7.58 -5.49 4.95
N PHE A 58 6.44 -5.10 5.48
CA PHE A 58 5.82 -5.79 6.60
C PHE A 58 5.36 -7.20 6.22
N ALA A 59 4.72 -7.36 5.06
CA ALA A 59 4.28 -8.66 4.59
C ALA A 59 5.46 -9.61 4.38
N HIS A 60 6.55 -9.13 3.80
CA HIS A 60 7.78 -9.90 3.65
C HIS A 60 8.35 -10.32 5.02
N TYR A 61 8.37 -9.38 5.97
CA TYR A 61 8.87 -9.62 7.33
C TYR A 61 8.11 -10.73 8.04
N ILE A 62 6.80 -10.81 7.86
CA ILE A 62 5.97 -11.87 8.49
C ILE A 62 5.92 -13.16 7.66
N GLY A 63 6.70 -13.26 6.59
CA GLY A 63 6.88 -14.51 5.84
C GLY A 63 5.90 -14.74 4.70
N ILE A 64 5.20 -13.72 4.25
CA ILE A 64 4.28 -13.85 3.10
C ILE A 64 5.10 -13.84 1.82
N THR A 65 4.90 -14.86 0.99
CA THR A 65 5.62 -15.02 -0.29
C THR A 65 4.73 -14.88 -1.52
N GLN A 66 3.42 -15.00 -1.35
CA GLN A 66 2.43 -14.88 -2.43
C GLN A 66 1.29 -13.99 -1.95
N ALA A 67 1.03 -12.91 -2.69
CA ALA A 67 0.02 -11.93 -2.28
C ALA A 67 -0.55 -11.14 -3.45
N ILE A 68 -1.69 -10.49 -3.19
CA ILE A 68 -2.26 -9.47 -4.05
C ILE A 68 -2.17 -8.15 -3.29
N LEU A 69 -1.42 -7.19 -3.82
CA LEU A 69 -1.37 -5.84 -3.29
C LEU A 69 -2.54 -5.04 -3.86
N GLU A 70 -3.42 -4.59 -2.97
CA GLU A 70 -4.67 -3.95 -3.36
C GLU A 70 -4.78 -2.57 -2.73
N GLY A 71 -5.06 -1.56 -3.54
CA GLY A 71 -5.21 -0.18 -3.10
C GLY A 71 -6.29 0.56 -3.88
N ASP A 72 -6.65 1.75 -3.41
CA ASP A 72 -7.69 2.57 -4.01
C ASP A 72 -7.16 3.64 -4.99
N SER A 73 -5.85 3.76 -5.14
CA SER A 73 -5.26 4.64 -6.14
C SER A 73 -5.15 3.92 -7.48
N LEU A 74 -6.08 4.17 -8.38
CA LEU A 74 -6.08 3.57 -9.71
C LEU A 74 -4.79 3.92 -10.49
N ALA A 75 -4.34 5.18 -10.39
CA ALA A 75 -3.14 5.63 -11.09
C ALA A 75 -1.90 4.85 -10.66
N MET A 76 -1.75 4.62 -9.35
CA MET A 76 -0.61 3.87 -8.81
C MET A 76 -0.66 2.39 -9.21
N ILE A 77 -1.81 1.75 -9.06
CA ILE A 77 -1.97 0.35 -9.42
C ILE A 77 -1.74 0.15 -10.93
N LYS A 78 -2.25 1.06 -11.74
CA LYS A 78 -2.02 1.03 -13.18
C LYS A 78 -0.53 1.16 -13.52
N ALA A 79 0.18 2.09 -12.86
CA ALA A 79 1.62 2.28 -13.07
C ALA A 79 2.42 1.02 -12.65
N LEU A 80 2.01 0.34 -11.59
CA LEU A 80 2.64 -0.91 -11.15
C LEU A 80 2.40 -2.06 -12.12
N LYS A 81 1.21 -2.14 -12.71
CA LYS A 81 0.88 -3.17 -13.71
C LYS A 81 1.60 -2.93 -15.03
N GLU A 82 1.76 -1.67 -15.42
CA GLU A 82 2.46 -1.29 -16.63
C GLU A 82 3.96 -1.27 -16.35
N ASP A 83 4.71 -2.13 -17.02
CA ASP A 83 6.18 -2.18 -16.88
C ASP A 83 6.81 -1.06 -17.71
N VAL A 84 6.38 0.19 -17.46
CA VAL A 84 6.85 1.38 -18.17
C VAL A 84 7.79 2.17 -17.28
N HIS A 85 9.02 2.36 -17.75
CA HIS A 85 9.96 3.27 -17.12
C HIS A 85 9.62 4.71 -17.54
N SER A 86 8.96 5.43 -16.65
CA SER A 86 8.66 6.85 -16.83
C SER A 86 9.77 7.71 -16.24
N LEU A 87 10.08 8.83 -16.90
CA LEU A 87 11.03 9.82 -16.38
C LEU A 87 10.38 10.79 -15.38
N ALA A 88 9.11 10.61 -15.06
CA ALA A 88 8.41 11.44 -14.07
C ALA A 88 9.01 11.25 -12.67
N PRO A 89 9.02 12.29 -11.80
CA PRO A 89 9.53 12.17 -10.43
C PRO A 89 8.88 11.05 -9.62
N THR A 90 7.61 10.74 -9.90
CA THR A 90 6.87 9.64 -9.27
C THR A 90 7.40 8.26 -9.63
N SER A 91 8.17 8.14 -10.72
CA SER A 91 8.71 6.85 -11.17
C SER A 91 9.68 6.24 -10.17
N LEU A 92 10.45 7.06 -9.42
CA LEU A 92 11.37 6.57 -8.41
C LEU A 92 10.62 5.88 -7.27
N LEU A 93 9.48 6.43 -6.85
CA LEU A 93 8.64 5.85 -5.80
C LEU A 93 8.02 4.53 -6.25
N ILE A 94 7.60 4.46 -7.51
CA ILE A 94 7.06 3.22 -8.10
C ILE A 94 8.16 2.17 -8.22
N GLU A 95 9.38 2.56 -8.58
CA GLU A 95 10.52 1.64 -8.64
C GLU A 95 10.85 1.04 -7.28
N ASP A 96 10.73 1.81 -6.19
CA ASP A 96 10.92 1.30 -4.83
C ASP A 96 9.92 0.18 -4.52
N VAL A 97 8.66 0.35 -4.91
CA VAL A 97 7.65 -0.70 -4.74
C VAL A 97 8.00 -1.93 -5.58
N ARG A 98 8.43 -1.73 -6.82
CA ARG A 98 8.85 -2.83 -7.70
C ARG A 98 10.04 -3.60 -7.15
N MET A 99 11.01 -2.92 -6.56
CA MET A 99 12.16 -3.58 -5.94
C MET A 99 11.72 -4.49 -4.79
N LEU A 100 10.82 -4.01 -3.94
CA LEU A 100 10.28 -4.80 -2.85
C LEU A 100 9.45 -5.99 -3.35
N SER A 101 8.79 -5.84 -4.49
CA SER A 101 7.99 -6.92 -5.09
C SER A 101 8.83 -8.14 -5.46
N GLN A 102 10.13 -7.96 -5.69
CA GLN A 102 11.05 -9.05 -6.01
C GLN A 102 11.28 -10.01 -4.85
N ASN A 103 10.95 -9.61 -3.62
CA ASN A 103 11.02 -10.48 -2.45
C ASN A 103 9.88 -11.50 -2.39
N PHE A 104 8.91 -11.41 -3.28
CA PHE A 104 7.76 -12.30 -3.34
C PHE A 104 7.90 -13.29 -4.49
N ASP A 105 7.47 -14.51 -4.25
CA ASP A 105 7.42 -15.54 -5.31
C ASP A 105 6.35 -15.17 -6.34
N GLN A 106 5.24 -14.60 -5.86
CA GLN A 106 4.19 -14.08 -6.71
C GLN A 106 3.54 -12.86 -6.05
N LEU A 107 3.52 -11.75 -6.75
CA LEU A 107 2.82 -10.54 -6.30
C LEU A 107 2.00 -10.00 -7.45
N LEU A 108 0.69 -9.93 -7.25
CA LEU A 108 -0.26 -9.34 -8.18
C LEU A 108 -0.70 -7.98 -7.65
N TYR A 109 -1.15 -7.12 -8.54
CA TYR A 109 -1.65 -5.79 -8.20
C TYR A 109 -3.13 -5.69 -8.54
N SER A 110 -3.93 -5.13 -7.66
CA SER A 110 -5.36 -4.97 -7.83
C SER A 110 -5.82 -3.60 -7.36
N HIS A 111 -6.70 -2.99 -8.14
CA HIS A 111 -7.38 -1.76 -7.73
C HIS A 111 -8.71 -2.13 -7.08
N THR A 112 -9.01 -1.50 -5.94
CA THR A 112 -10.32 -1.59 -5.30
C THR A 112 -10.88 -0.21 -5.08
N LYS A 113 -12.21 -0.09 -5.09
CA LYS A 113 -12.85 1.16 -4.69
C LYS A 113 -12.65 1.40 -3.20
N ARG A 114 -12.81 2.66 -2.78
CA ARG A 114 -12.60 3.06 -1.38
C ARG A 114 -13.40 2.22 -0.39
N GLU A 115 -14.63 1.82 -0.75
CA GLU A 115 -15.46 0.97 0.09
C GLU A 115 -14.82 -0.40 0.34
N GLY A 116 -14.15 -0.97 -0.67
CA GLY A 116 -13.44 -2.23 -0.53
C GLY A 116 -12.18 -2.11 0.31
N ASN A 117 -11.66 -0.89 0.51
CA ASN A 117 -10.46 -0.61 1.31
C ASN A 117 -10.81 -0.08 2.72
N SER A 118 -12.05 -0.21 3.14
CA SER A 118 -12.58 0.43 4.35
C SER A 118 -11.89 0.01 5.64
N VAL A 119 -11.42 -1.24 5.75
CA VAL A 119 -10.75 -1.72 6.96
C VAL A 119 -9.41 -1.03 7.15
N ALA A 120 -8.59 -0.95 6.09
CA ALA A 120 -7.31 -0.26 6.15
C ALA A 120 -7.52 1.23 6.46
N HIS A 121 -8.51 1.88 5.85
CA HIS A 121 -8.84 3.27 6.08
C HIS A 121 -9.31 3.52 7.52
N SER A 122 -10.13 2.64 8.08
CA SER A 122 -10.62 2.75 9.46
C SER A 122 -9.50 2.63 10.49
N LEU A 123 -8.51 1.76 10.25
CA LEU A 123 -7.37 1.59 11.15
C LEU A 123 -6.54 2.87 11.28
N ILE A 124 -6.42 3.65 10.20
CA ILE A 124 -5.64 4.88 10.20
C ILE A 124 -6.27 5.96 11.06
N ARG A 125 -7.59 5.97 11.21
CA ARG A 125 -8.33 6.97 11.96
C ARG A 125 -8.32 6.75 13.48
N TYR A 126 -7.88 5.61 13.91
CA TYR A 126 -7.71 5.28 15.31
C TYR A 126 -6.21 5.29 15.66
#